data_6d7be90bf161ac0d605a534164eb27a1
#
_entry.id   6d7be90bf161ac0d605a534164eb27a1
#
_cell.length_a   1.000
_cell.length_b   1.000
_cell.length_c   1.000
_cell.angle_alpha   90.00
_cell.angle_beta   90.00
_cell.angle_gamma   90.00
#
_symmetry.space_group_name_H-M   'P 1'
#
loop_
_entity.id
_entity.type
_entity.pdbx_description
1 polymer ?
#
loop_
_entity_poly.entity_id
_entity_poly.type
_entity_poly.pdbx_seq_one_letter_code
_entity_poly.pdbx_strand_id
1 'polypeptide(L)'
;MTTTPSFILAADIGGTHAGFAIAERHGSASRVLYERAFESRDFGDFDALLAHFFGLPEPAAARTHLAAAVFAVAGPVADGESTLTNLGWKVSAAGIAARYGLQQVKIVNDFHAAGLGVLELPHASFATLQSAEAPEHGTAAIIGAGTGLGVGLIHWNGGSWEVLPSEAGNADFAPIDELQDRLLMHLRRTYGRVSWERVVSGPGLMRVFSFMHEAGLGVPSKQLLDATKRPGADPSAVIAEYGLNKLDPLAVRALDLFISAYGSFAGNIALSVLARGGVYIAGGIAPRIVNRLKDGSGFIRAFTGKGAFTPLLSGLPVRVVMDAQVGLRGALRLAAQD
;
A
#
# COMPACT_ATOMS: atom_id res chain seq x y z
N MET A 1 -36.10 21.04 9.39
CA MET A 1 -35.52 21.21 8.05
C MET A 1 -34.97 19.86 7.65
N THR A 2 -35.61 19.18 6.71
CA THR A 2 -35.10 17.91 6.16
C THR A 2 -33.89 18.27 5.29
N THR A 3 -32.69 18.05 5.77
CA THR A 3 -31.47 18.18 4.98
C THR A 3 -31.57 17.20 3.82
N THR A 4 -31.51 17.68 2.59
CA THR A 4 -31.39 16.83 1.41
C THR A 4 -30.18 15.92 1.60
N PRO A 5 -30.31 14.60 1.41
CA PRO A 5 -29.18 13.69 1.55
C PRO A 5 -28.05 14.14 0.61
N SER A 6 -26.86 14.32 1.16
CA SER A 6 -25.65 14.69 0.43
C SER A 6 -24.87 13.43 0.16
N PHE A 7 -24.62 13.10 -1.11
CA PHE A 7 -23.82 11.95 -1.50
C PHE A 7 -22.37 12.34 -1.76
N ILE A 8 -21.48 11.42 -1.49
CA ILE A 8 -20.04 11.53 -1.76
C ILE A 8 -19.57 10.35 -2.57
N LEU A 9 -18.58 10.58 -3.42
CA LEU A 9 -17.86 9.55 -4.17
C LEU A 9 -16.46 9.43 -3.63
N ALA A 10 -16.03 8.20 -3.40
CA ALA A 10 -14.64 7.87 -3.16
C ALA A 10 -14.15 6.85 -4.16
N ALA A 11 -12.88 6.94 -4.55
CA ALA A 11 -12.23 5.93 -5.37
C ALA A 11 -10.79 5.70 -4.90
N ASP A 12 -10.33 4.46 -5.03
CA ASP A 12 -8.95 4.05 -4.83
C ASP A 12 -8.46 3.38 -6.12
N ILE A 13 -7.58 4.07 -6.85
CA ILE A 13 -7.17 3.73 -8.21
C ILE A 13 -5.73 3.25 -8.20
N GLY A 14 -5.57 1.94 -8.11
CA GLY A 14 -4.29 1.27 -8.22
C GLY A 14 -3.94 0.84 -9.64
N GLY A 15 -2.71 0.37 -9.83
CA GLY A 15 -2.24 -0.12 -11.13
C GLY A 15 -2.93 -1.41 -11.61
N THR A 16 -3.54 -2.18 -10.71
CA THR A 16 -4.21 -3.46 -11.02
C THR A 16 -5.71 -3.37 -10.80
N HIS A 17 -6.14 -2.78 -9.69
CA HIS A 17 -7.54 -2.67 -9.29
C HIS A 17 -7.93 -1.22 -9.05
N ALA A 18 -9.17 -0.89 -9.36
CA ALA A 18 -9.80 0.38 -9.07
C ALA A 18 -11.09 0.14 -8.29
N GLY A 19 -11.14 0.59 -7.04
CA GLY A 19 -12.30 0.52 -6.16
C GLY A 19 -13.07 1.84 -6.15
N PHE A 20 -14.40 1.78 -6.21
CA PHE A 20 -15.28 2.95 -6.11
C PHE A 20 -16.34 2.72 -5.04
N ALA A 21 -16.70 3.78 -4.30
CA ALA A 21 -17.81 3.76 -3.39
C ALA A 21 -18.62 5.06 -3.47
N ILE A 22 -19.94 4.92 -3.44
CA ILE A 22 -20.87 6.03 -3.22
C ILE A 22 -21.42 5.87 -1.80
N ALA A 23 -21.38 6.95 -1.04
CA ALA A 23 -21.87 6.96 0.33
C ALA A 23 -22.78 8.17 0.58
N GLU A 24 -23.72 8.03 1.51
CA GLU A 24 -24.49 9.11 2.08
C GLU A 24 -23.70 9.74 3.23
N ARG A 25 -23.55 11.05 3.22
CA ARG A 25 -22.83 11.80 4.25
C ARG A 25 -23.74 12.12 5.43
N HIS A 26 -23.26 11.84 6.64
CA HIS A 26 -23.91 12.15 7.91
C HIS A 26 -22.94 12.90 8.83
N GLY A 27 -22.78 14.21 8.63
CA GLY A 27 -21.73 14.99 9.30
C GLY A 27 -20.33 14.54 8.83
N SER A 28 -19.46 14.16 9.76
CA SER A 28 -18.13 13.61 9.46
C SER A 28 -18.12 12.09 9.19
N ALA A 29 -19.25 11.40 9.36
CA ALA A 29 -19.43 9.99 9.06
C ALA A 29 -20.09 9.79 7.70
N SER A 30 -19.95 8.58 7.15
CA SER A 30 -20.59 8.20 5.90
C SER A 30 -21.14 6.78 5.96
N ARG A 31 -22.24 6.54 5.24
CA ARG A 31 -22.83 5.22 5.06
C ARG A 31 -22.70 4.81 3.60
N VAL A 32 -21.93 3.78 3.33
CA VAL A 32 -21.76 3.24 1.97
C VAL A 32 -23.10 2.70 1.47
N LEU A 33 -23.50 3.15 0.27
CA LEU A 33 -24.72 2.75 -0.42
C LEU A 33 -24.39 1.84 -1.61
N TYR A 34 -23.27 2.09 -2.27
CA TYR A 34 -22.84 1.34 -3.44
C TYR A 34 -21.33 1.21 -3.42
N GLU A 35 -20.83 0.04 -3.74
CA GLU A 35 -19.41 -0.25 -3.85
C GLU A 35 -19.13 -1.18 -5.02
N ARG A 36 -18.11 -0.89 -5.81
CA ARG A 36 -17.69 -1.70 -6.94
C ARG A 36 -16.20 -1.62 -7.18
N ALA A 37 -15.60 -2.74 -7.55
CA ALA A 37 -14.22 -2.81 -8.00
C ALA A 37 -14.14 -3.25 -9.47
N PHE A 38 -13.09 -2.77 -10.15
CA PHE A 38 -12.78 -3.07 -11.55
C PHE A 38 -11.31 -3.44 -11.67
N GLU A 39 -10.98 -4.22 -12.70
CA GLU A 39 -9.60 -4.43 -13.12
C GLU A 39 -9.14 -3.24 -13.95
N SER A 40 -8.12 -2.52 -13.51
CA SER A 40 -7.63 -1.31 -14.22
C SER A 40 -7.22 -1.62 -15.66
N ARG A 41 -6.65 -2.80 -15.92
CA ARG A 41 -6.21 -3.25 -17.26
C ARG A 41 -7.33 -3.40 -18.28
N ASP A 42 -8.59 -3.49 -17.85
CA ASP A 42 -9.73 -3.64 -18.74
C ASP A 42 -10.12 -2.32 -19.41
N PHE A 43 -9.45 -1.21 -19.02
CA PHE A 43 -9.72 0.14 -19.54
C PHE A 43 -8.46 0.75 -20.16
N GLY A 44 -8.67 1.54 -21.21
CA GLY A 44 -7.57 2.21 -21.93
C GLY A 44 -6.97 3.40 -21.17
N ASP A 45 -7.81 4.10 -20.40
CA ASP A 45 -7.43 5.26 -19.60
C ASP A 45 -8.41 5.46 -18.43
N PHE A 46 -8.08 6.45 -17.57
CA PHE A 46 -8.91 6.81 -16.43
C PHE A 46 -10.29 7.33 -16.83
N ASP A 47 -10.38 8.06 -17.93
CA ASP A 47 -11.64 8.62 -18.42
C ASP A 47 -12.63 7.54 -18.86
N ALA A 48 -12.12 6.49 -19.52
CA ALA A 48 -12.91 5.32 -19.92
C ALA A 48 -13.44 4.56 -18.69
N LEU A 49 -12.59 4.35 -17.67
CA LEU A 49 -12.99 3.74 -16.40
C LEU A 49 -14.08 4.55 -15.71
N LEU A 50 -13.90 5.86 -15.57
CA LEU A 50 -14.84 6.74 -14.88
C LEU A 50 -16.16 6.88 -15.67
N ALA A 51 -16.10 6.93 -16.99
CA ALA A 51 -17.28 6.92 -17.84
C ALA A 51 -18.08 5.61 -17.71
N HIS A 52 -17.38 4.47 -17.66
CA HIS A 52 -18.02 3.18 -17.41
C HIS A 52 -18.69 3.14 -16.04
N PHE A 53 -18.01 3.60 -14.97
CA PHE A 53 -18.58 3.67 -13.63
C PHE A 53 -19.86 4.50 -13.60
N PHE A 54 -19.85 5.73 -14.14
CA PHE A 54 -21.03 6.59 -14.19
C PHE A 54 -22.10 6.14 -15.20
N GLY A 55 -21.80 5.17 -16.04
CA GLY A 55 -22.78 4.51 -16.91
C GLY A 55 -23.61 3.44 -16.20
N LEU A 56 -23.21 2.99 -15.01
CA LEU A 56 -23.95 2.03 -14.20
C LEU A 56 -25.20 2.70 -13.57
N PRO A 57 -26.30 1.95 -13.35
CA PRO A 57 -27.57 2.54 -12.89
C PRO A 57 -27.46 3.33 -11.59
N GLU A 58 -26.86 2.76 -10.55
CA GLU A 58 -26.75 3.37 -9.22
C GLU A 58 -25.82 4.60 -9.24
N PRO A 59 -24.59 4.54 -9.79
CA PRO A 59 -23.75 5.73 -9.95
C PRO A 59 -24.36 6.82 -10.81
N ALA A 60 -25.05 6.47 -11.90
CA ALA A 60 -25.73 7.43 -12.75
C ALA A 60 -26.85 8.18 -12.00
N ALA A 61 -27.62 7.49 -11.19
CA ALA A 61 -28.68 8.08 -10.37
C ALA A 61 -28.12 9.00 -9.27
N ALA A 62 -26.99 8.63 -8.65
CA ALA A 62 -26.36 9.39 -7.58
C ALA A 62 -25.60 10.64 -8.08
N ARG A 63 -25.13 10.65 -9.32
CA ARG A 63 -24.19 11.65 -9.87
C ARG A 63 -24.64 13.10 -9.67
N THR A 64 -25.90 13.39 -9.92
CA THR A 64 -26.47 14.75 -9.81
C THR A 64 -26.57 15.25 -8.37
N HIS A 65 -26.40 14.38 -7.39
CA HIS A 65 -26.49 14.67 -5.95
C HIS A 65 -25.15 14.54 -5.23
N LEU A 66 -24.05 14.30 -5.98
CA LEU A 66 -22.71 14.23 -5.40
C LEU A 66 -22.24 15.62 -4.98
N ALA A 67 -21.97 15.79 -3.69
CA ALA A 67 -21.42 17.03 -3.13
C ALA A 67 -19.90 17.08 -3.25
N ALA A 68 -19.23 15.93 -3.06
CA ALA A 68 -17.79 15.82 -3.13
C ALA A 68 -17.36 14.49 -3.76
N ALA A 69 -16.18 14.49 -4.39
CA ALA A 69 -15.54 13.28 -4.91
C ALA A 69 -14.05 13.30 -4.56
N VAL A 70 -13.54 12.19 -4.02
CA VAL A 70 -12.12 12.00 -3.71
C VAL A 70 -11.59 10.78 -4.44
N PHE A 71 -10.50 10.99 -5.18
CA PHE A 71 -9.80 9.93 -5.91
C PHE A 71 -8.42 9.75 -5.31
N ALA A 72 -8.20 8.63 -4.64
CA ALA A 72 -6.87 8.17 -4.22
C ALA A 72 -6.20 7.49 -5.42
N VAL A 73 -4.98 7.87 -5.75
CA VAL A 73 -4.29 7.40 -6.96
C VAL A 73 -2.85 6.96 -6.65
N ALA A 74 -2.41 5.89 -7.29
CA ALA A 74 -1.06 5.35 -7.16
C ALA A 74 -0.05 6.19 -7.96
N GLY A 75 0.36 7.32 -7.40
CA GLY A 75 1.32 8.24 -7.99
C GLY A 75 1.44 9.56 -7.22
N PRO A 76 2.45 10.37 -7.53
CA PRO A 76 2.59 11.69 -6.95
C PRO A 76 1.45 12.61 -7.41
N VAL A 77 0.96 13.45 -6.51
CA VAL A 77 -0.11 14.43 -6.78
C VAL A 77 0.46 15.83 -6.62
N ALA A 78 0.28 16.66 -7.63
CA ALA A 78 0.63 18.08 -7.62
C ALA A 78 -0.48 18.90 -8.29
N ASP A 79 -0.88 20.01 -7.69
CA ASP A 79 -1.86 20.96 -8.24
C ASP A 79 -3.18 20.32 -8.68
N GLY A 80 -3.63 19.28 -7.97
CA GLY A 80 -4.85 18.53 -8.29
C GLY A 80 -4.73 17.62 -9.51
N GLU A 81 -3.52 17.28 -9.92
CA GLU A 81 -3.23 16.37 -11.03
C GLU A 81 -2.29 15.25 -10.60
N SER A 82 -2.40 14.12 -11.27
CA SER A 82 -1.50 12.97 -11.11
C SER A 82 -1.34 12.21 -12.42
N THR A 83 -0.20 11.54 -12.55
CA THR A 83 0.00 10.50 -13.56
C THR A 83 0.28 9.21 -12.84
N LEU A 84 -0.59 8.21 -13.02
CA LEU A 84 -0.44 6.91 -12.39
C LEU A 84 0.81 6.21 -12.91
N THR A 85 1.75 5.93 -12.03
CA THR A 85 3.11 5.48 -12.38
C THR A 85 3.11 4.19 -13.22
N ASN A 86 2.19 3.26 -12.96
CA ASN A 86 2.17 1.94 -13.60
C ASN A 86 1.29 1.86 -14.86
N LEU A 87 0.36 2.80 -15.04
CA LEU A 87 -0.60 2.82 -16.14
C LEU A 87 -0.36 3.99 -17.11
N GLY A 88 0.38 5.01 -16.68
CA GLY A 88 0.55 6.25 -17.45
C GLY A 88 -0.75 7.07 -17.58
N TRP A 89 -1.79 6.72 -16.85
CA TRP A 89 -3.06 7.42 -16.88
C TRP A 89 -2.94 8.79 -16.24
N LYS A 90 -3.45 9.81 -16.92
CA LYS A 90 -3.55 11.15 -16.37
C LYS A 90 -4.89 11.34 -15.67
N VAL A 91 -4.86 11.92 -14.48
CA VAL A 91 -6.05 12.22 -13.67
C VAL A 91 -5.98 13.69 -13.27
N SER A 92 -7.04 14.43 -13.54
CA SER A 92 -7.12 15.86 -13.24
C SER A 92 -8.44 16.17 -12.49
N ALA A 93 -8.34 16.77 -11.30
CA ALA A 93 -9.50 17.18 -10.51
C ALA A 93 -10.37 18.16 -11.29
N ALA A 94 -9.77 19.16 -11.94
CA ALA A 94 -10.48 20.15 -12.75
C ALA A 94 -11.19 19.51 -13.96
N GLY A 95 -10.51 18.55 -14.64
CA GLY A 95 -11.10 17.81 -15.76
C GLY A 95 -12.31 16.98 -15.36
N ILE A 96 -12.22 16.27 -14.23
CA ILE A 96 -13.33 15.48 -13.67
C ILE A 96 -14.50 16.40 -13.27
N ALA A 97 -14.21 17.50 -12.54
CA ALA A 97 -15.21 18.47 -12.11
C ALA A 97 -15.99 19.05 -13.31
N ALA A 98 -15.29 19.48 -14.35
CA ALA A 98 -15.90 20.05 -15.54
C ALA A 98 -16.75 19.03 -16.32
N ARG A 99 -16.22 17.79 -16.49
CA ARG A 99 -16.89 16.76 -17.29
C ARG A 99 -18.16 16.21 -16.65
N TYR A 100 -18.17 16.06 -15.32
CA TYR A 100 -19.27 15.43 -14.58
C TYR A 100 -20.13 16.42 -13.76
N GLY A 101 -19.79 17.70 -13.79
CA GLY A 101 -20.54 18.75 -13.08
C GLY A 101 -20.39 18.66 -11.56
N LEU A 102 -19.25 18.15 -11.06
CA LEU A 102 -18.98 18.00 -9.63
C LEU A 102 -18.42 19.30 -9.06
N GLN A 103 -18.90 19.72 -7.89
CA GLN A 103 -18.47 20.98 -7.27
C GLN A 103 -17.12 20.85 -6.58
N GLN A 104 -16.89 19.74 -5.89
CA GLN A 104 -15.67 19.46 -5.15
C GLN A 104 -15.06 18.14 -5.62
N VAL A 105 -13.89 18.23 -6.23
CA VAL A 105 -13.11 17.06 -6.65
C VAL A 105 -11.70 17.18 -6.09
N LYS A 106 -11.25 16.15 -5.40
CA LYS A 106 -9.91 16.09 -4.82
C LYS A 106 -9.19 14.84 -5.31
N ILE A 107 -7.92 14.99 -5.68
CA ILE A 107 -7.03 13.88 -5.96
C ILE A 107 -6.01 13.83 -4.84
N VAL A 108 -5.78 12.64 -4.28
CA VAL A 108 -4.79 12.40 -3.23
C VAL A 108 -3.94 11.20 -3.59
N ASN A 109 -2.74 11.12 -3.04
CA ASN A 109 -1.93 9.92 -3.16
C ASN A 109 -2.61 8.74 -2.43
N ASP A 110 -2.43 7.52 -2.93
CA ASP A 110 -3.01 6.29 -2.37
C ASP A 110 -2.60 6.04 -0.91
N PHE A 111 -1.32 6.30 -0.54
CA PHE A 111 -0.85 6.18 0.85
C PHE A 111 -1.31 7.32 1.75
N HIS A 112 -1.65 8.49 1.21
CA HIS A 112 -2.37 9.52 1.95
C HIS A 112 -3.75 8.99 2.38
N ALA A 113 -4.52 8.46 1.44
CA ALA A 113 -5.82 7.88 1.73
C ALA A 113 -5.71 6.67 2.67
N ALA A 114 -4.84 5.71 2.38
CA ALA A 114 -4.65 4.54 3.21
C ALA A 114 -4.24 4.89 4.66
N GLY A 115 -3.41 5.92 4.85
CA GLY A 115 -3.03 6.41 6.17
C GLY A 115 -4.21 6.93 6.98
N LEU A 116 -5.18 7.62 6.36
CA LEU A 116 -6.43 8.00 7.03
C LEU A 116 -7.37 6.80 7.21
N GLY A 117 -7.35 5.87 6.26
CA GLY A 117 -8.19 4.68 6.29
C GLY A 117 -7.90 3.77 7.47
N VAL A 118 -6.62 3.61 7.89
CA VAL A 118 -6.29 2.76 9.04
C VAL A 118 -6.90 3.26 10.34
N LEU A 119 -7.23 4.55 10.44
CA LEU A 119 -7.87 5.15 11.61
C LEU A 119 -9.37 4.80 11.71
N GLU A 120 -9.97 4.38 10.61
CA GLU A 120 -11.38 3.99 10.52
C GLU A 120 -11.60 2.47 10.69
N LEU A 121 -10.52 1.69 10.68
CA LEU A 121 -10.63 0.24 10.70
C LEU A 121 -10.88 -0.29 12.12
N PRO A 122 -11.79 -1.25 12.29
CA PRO A 122 -11.96 -1.95 13.54
C PRO A 122 -10.75 -2.84 13.86
N HIS A 123 -10.51 -3.13 15.13
CA HIS A 123 -9.38 -3.97 15.56
C HIS A 123 -9.29 -5.31 14.84
N ALA A 124 -10.41 -5.91 14.47
CA ALA A 124 -10.48 -7.18 13.74
C ALA A 124 -9.86 -7.11 12.34
N SER A 125 -9.72 -5.91 11.77
CA SER A 125 -9.07 -5.69 10.46
C SER A 125 -7.54 -5.71 10.52
N PHE A 126 -6.96 -5.97 11.69
CA PHE A 126 -5.51 -5.99 11.86
C PHE A 126 -5.02 -7.36 12.33
N ALA A 127 -3.87 -7.77 11.80
CA ALA A 127 -3.09 -8.88 12.35
C ALA A 127 -1.89 -8.31 13.09
N THR A 128 -1.79 -8.56 14.39
CA THR A 128 -0.70 -8.06 15.24
C THR A 128 0.59 -8.86 15.01
N LEU A 129 1.68 -8.15 14.70
CA LEU A 129 3.05 -8.69 14.65
C LEU A 129 3.81 -8.41 15.94
N GLN A 130 3.62 -7.22 16.53
CA GLN A 130 4.18 -6.82 17.81
C GLN A 130 3.13 -6.02 18.58
N SER A 131 2.87 -6.43 19.82
CA SER A 131 1.93 -5.74 20.70
C SER A 131 2.69 -4.77 21.58
N ALA A 132 2.20 -3.54 21.67
CA ALA A 132 2.66 -2.51 22.61
C ALA A 132 1.56 -1.46 22.79
N GLU A 133 1.63 -0.68 23.86
CA GLU A 133 0.77 0.47 24.07
C GLU A 133 1.20 1.64 23.19
N ALA A 134 0.23 2.37 22.64
CA ALA A 134 0.46 3.56 21.86
C ALA A 134 -0.15 4.78 22.55
N PRO A 135 0.53 5.95 22.55
CA PRO A 135 -0.10 7.19 22.96
C PRO A 135 -1.30 7.52 22.06
N GLU A 136 -2.34 8.12 22.60
CA GLU A 136 -3.58 8.46 21.89
C GLU A 136 -3.34 9.24 20.59
N HIS A 137 -2.39 10.16 20.60
CA HIS A 137 -2.03 11.01 19.44
C HIS A 137 -0.58 10.76 18.99
N GLY A 138 -0.09 9.53 19.14
CA GLY A 138 1.24 9.15 18.68
C GLY A 138 1.37 9.19 17.17
N THR A 139 2.42 9.81 16.66
CA THR A 139 2.77 9.69 15.23
C THR A 139 2.86 8.22 14.82
N ALA A 140 2.29 7.86 13.69
CA ALA A 140 2.35 6.52 13.15
C ALA A 140 2.84 6.51 11.70
N ALA A 141 3.19 5.35 11.18
CA ALA A 141 3.54 5.18 9.78
C ALA A 141 2.71 4.07 9.16
N ILE A 142 2.30 4.26 7.90
CA ILE A 142 1.78 3.21 7.05
C ILE A 142 2.78 2.91 5.94
N ILE A 143 3.07 1.63 5.73
CA ILE A 143 4.08 1.16 4.78
C ILE A 143 3.47 0.01 4.01
N GLY A 144 3.49 0.07 2.70
CA GLY A 144 2.85 -0.97 1.89
C GLY A 144 3.68 -1.42 0.71
N ALA A 145 3.98 -2.72 0.70
CA ALA A 145 4.59 -3.39 -0.44
C ALA A 145 3.51 -3.99 -1.35
N GLY A 146 3.60 -3.65 -2.63
CA GLY A 146 2.77 -4.13 -3.72
C GLY A 146 3.58 -4.18 -5.00
N THR A 147 3.09 -3.60 -6.10
CA THR A 147 3.88 -3.36 -7.32
C THR A 147 5.05 -2.40 -7.02
N GLY A 148 4.83 -1.43 -6.15
CA GLY A 148 5.83 -0.54 -5.58
C GLY A 148 5.96 -0.67 -4.06
N LEU A 149 6.57 0.34 -3.42
CA LEU A 149 6.73 0.46 -1.98
C LEU A 149 6.32 1.86 -1.53
N GLY A 150 5.09 2.00 -1.06
CA GLY A 150 4.55 3.27 -0.60
C GLY A 150 4.72 3.49 0.90
N VAL A 151 4.74 4.75 1.30
CA VAL A 151 4.85 5.20 2.69
C VAL A 151 3.97 6.41 2.92
N GLY A 152 3.25 6.43 4.04
CA GLY A 152 2.52 7.59 4.55
C GLY A 152 2.84 7.78 6.03
N LEU A 153 2.95 9.04 6.48
CA LEU A 153 3.23 9.39 7.87
C LEU A 153 1.98 10.00 8.47
N ILE A 154 1.43 9.35 9.50
CA ILE A 154 0.18 9.74 10.15
C ILE A 154 0.52 10.60 11.35
N HIS A 155 0.05 11.83 11.35
CA HIS A 155 0.38 12.83 12.35
C HIS A 155 -0.87 13.51 12.92
N TRP A 156 -0.88 13.78 14.23
CA TRP A 156 -1.89 14.59 14.89
C TRP A 156 -1.42 16.04 14.95
N ASN A 157 -2.14 16.97 14.31
CA ASN A 157 -1.75 18.39 14.26
C ASN A 157 -2.27 19.23 15.44
N GLY A 158 -2.90 18.60 16.43
CA GLY A 158 -3.54 19.26 17.58
C GLY A 158 -5.06 19.39 17.46
N GLY A 159 -5.65 19.13 16.30
CA GLY A 159 -7.09 19.18 16.05
C GLY A 159 -7.62 18.04 15.20
N SER A 160 -6.80 17.52 14.31
CA SER A 160 -7.16 16.43 13.39
C SER A 160 -5.96 15.56 13.02
N TRP A 161 -6.26 14.38 12.51
CA TRP A 161 -5.26 13.50 11.91
C TRP A 161 -4.96 13.94 10.47
N GLU A 162 -3.69 14.06 10.16
CA GLU A 162 -3.15 14.35 8.84
C GLU A 162 -2.22 13.23 8.40
N VAL A 163 -2.10 13.05 7.08
CA VAL A 163 -1.12 12.15 6.50
C VAL A 163 -0.16 12.94 5.62
N LEU A 164 1.11 12.92 5.98
CA LEU A 164 2.17 13.49 5.17
C LEU A 164 2.59 12.45 4.14
N PRO A 165 2.52 12.74 2.83
CA PRO A 165 2.97 11.85 1.78
C PRO A 165 4.49 11.68 1.85
N SER A 166 4.99 10.50 1.44
CA SER A 166 6.41 10.21 1.45
C SER A 166 6.80 9.27 0.31
N GLU A 167 7.89 9.59 -0.35
CA GLU A 167 8.54 8.74 -1.35
C GLU A 167 9.72 7.94 -0.74
N ALA A 168 9.66 7.63 0.55
CA ALA A 168 10.73 6.92 1.25
C ALA A 168 10.99 5.50 0.74
N GLY A 169 10.03 4.88 0.04
CA GLY A 169 10.27 3.62 -0.71
C GLY A 169 11.37 3.76 -1.76
N ASN A 170 11.58 4.96 -2.27
CA ASN A 170 12.66 5.29 -3.21
C ASN A 170 13.97 5.74 -2.53
N ALA A 171 14.05 5.80 -1.19
CA ALA A 171 15.33 5.98 -0.49
C ALA A 171 16.26 4.80 -0.76
N ASP A 172 17.57 5.01 -0.56
CA ASP A 172 18.58 4.00 -0.85
C ASP A 172 18.46 2.77 0.05
N PHE A 173 18.60 1.58 -0.53
CA PHE A 173 18.62 0.33 0.20
C PHE A 173 19.85 0.25 1.11
N ALA A 174 19.61 0.04 2.39
CA ALA A 174 20.63 -0.11 3.42
C ALA A 174 20.68 -1.57 3.95
N PRO A 175 21.64 -2.39 3.52
CA PRO A 175 21.85 -3.75 3.99
C PRO A 175 22.10 -3.82 5.50
N ILE A 176 21.70 -4.93 6.13
CA ILE A 176 21.91 -5.21 7.55
C ILE A 176 22.77 -6.45 7.83
N ASP A 177 23.13 -7.18 6.79
CA ASP A 177 23.97 -8.37 6.86
C ASP A 177 24.71 -8.60 5.54
N GLU A 178 25.68 -9.53 5.55
CA GLU A 178 26.53 -9.87 4.39
C GLU A 178 25.71 -10.33 3.18
N LEU A 179 24.61 -11.06 3.38
CA LEU A 179 23.77 -11.53 2.28
C LEU A 179 23.07 -10.35 1.58
N GLN A 180 22.60 -9.38 2.35
CA GLN A 180 22.02 -8.14 1.82
C GLN A 180 23.08 -7.24 1.17
N ASP A 181 24.31 -7.21 1.66
CA ASP A 181 25.43 -6.52 1.00
C ASP A 181 25.69 -7.11 -0.39
N ARG A 182 25.73 -8.44 -0.49
CA ARG A 182 25.88 -9.15 -1.77
C ARG A 182 24.70 -8.87 -2.72
N LEU A 183 23.47 -8.82 -2.21
CA LEU A 183 22.30 -8.44 -2.98
C LEU A 183 22.42 -7.01 -3.51
N LEU A 184 22.81 -6.04 -2.66
CA LEU A 184 23.04 -4.65 -3.06
C LEU A 184 24.08 -4.57 -4.19
N MET A 185 25.22 -5.23 -4.04
CA MET A 185 26.26 -5.24 -5.04
C MET A 185 25.79 -5.85 -6.37
N HIS A 186 25.01 -6.92 -6.31
CA HIS A 186 24.43 -7.56 -7.50
C HIS A 186 23.45 -6.62 -8.21
N LEU A 187 22.50 -6.03 -7.49
CA LEU A 187 21.50 -5.12 -8.07
C LEU A 187 22.15 -3.82 -8.60
N ARG A 188 23.21 -3.33 -7.95
CA ARG A 188 23.93 -2.12 -8.37
C ARG A 188 24.55 -2.26 -9.76
N ARG A 189 24.96 -3.46 -10.17
CA ARG A 189 25.49 -3.71 -11.52
C ARG A 189 24.45 -3.43 -12.60
N THR A 190 23.19 -3.69 -12.32
CA THR A 190 22.09 -3.50 -13.29
C THR A 190 21.50 -2.10 -13.20
N TYR A 191 21.33 -1.56 -11.99
CA TYR A 191 20.53 -0.35 -11.74
C TYR A 191 21.35 0.89 -11.36
N GLY A 192 22.65 0.76 -11.09
CA GLY A 192 23.48 1.82 -10.54
C GLY A 192 23.06 2.14 -9.09
N ARG A 193 21.97 2.85 -8.90
CA ARG A 193 21.34 3.11 -7.60
C ARG A 193 20.29 2.04 -7.28
N VAL A 194 20.24 1.58 -6.04
CA VAL A 194 19.27 0.60 -5.57
C VAL A 194 18.41 1.23 -4.48
N SER A 195 17.12 1.40 -4.74
CA SER A 195 16.15 1.85 -3.74
C SER A 195 15.59 0.69 -2.93
N TRP A 196 14.96 0.98 -1.79
CA TRP A 196 14.22 -0.01 -1.01
C TRP A 196 13.15 -0.72 -1.85
N GLU A 197 12.43 -0.02 -2.70
CA GLU A 197 11.43 -0.59 -3.61
C GLU A 197 12.04 -1.63 -4.57
N ARG A 198 13.30 -1.48 -4.95
CA ARG A 198 13.99 -2.49 -5.77
C ARG A 198 14.13 -3.84 -5.09
N VAL A 199 14.00 -3.87 -3.76
CA VAL A 199 14.10 -5.08 -2.92
C VAL A 199 12.74 -5.43 -2.30
N VAL A 200 12.03 -4.43 -1.75
CA VAL A 200 10.78 -4.61 -1.00
C VAL A 200 9.57 -4.22 -1.88
N SER A 201 9.28 -5.05 -2.84
CA SER A 201 8.09 -4.98 -3.71
C SER A 201 7.86 -6.35 -4.37
N GLY A 202 6.77 -6.54 -5.09
CA GLY A 202 6.57 -7.76 -5.88
C GLY A 202 7.73 -8.01 -6.85
N PRO A 203 8.02 -7.06 -7.77
CA PRO A 203 9.22 -7.16 -8.59
C PRO A 203 10.53 -7.28 -7.80
N GLY A 204 10.57 -6.74 -6.57
CA GLY A 204 11.71 -6.88 -5.65
C GLY A 204 11.93 -8.32 -5.21
N LEU A 205 10.87 -9.03 -4.82
CA LEU A 205 10.96 -10.45 -4.46
C LEU A 205 11.50 -11.30 -5.62
N MET A 206 11.07 -11.01 -6.84
CA MET A 206 11.61 -11.66 -8.03
C MET A 206 13.11 -11.40 -8.20
N ARG A 207 13.58 -10.16 -7.97
CA ARG A 207 15.02 -9.80 -8.04
C ARG A 207 15.83 -10.51 -6.94
N VAL A 208 15.29 -10.58 -5.74
CA VAL A 208 15.91 -11.33 -4.62
C VAL A 208 16.05 -12.80 -4.98
N PHE A 209 15.02 -13.41 -5.54
CA PHE A 209 15.04 -14.81 -5.98
C PHE A 209 16.06 -15.03 -7.10
N SER A 210 16.09 -14.19 -8.12
CA SER A 210 17.06 -14.27 -9.22
C SER A 210 18.50 -14.12 -8.72
N PHE A 211 18.75 -13.13 -7.85
CA PHE A 211 20.05 -12.98 -7.20
C PHE A 211 20.50 -14.25 -6.48
N MET A 212 19.63 -14.88 -5.69
CA MET A 212 20.01 -16.08 -4.96
C MET A 212 20.36 -17.24 -5.89
N HIS A 213 19.62 -17.38 -6.98
CA HIS A 213 19.92 -18.40 -8.00
C HIS A 213 21.27 -18.13 -8.69
N GLU A 214 21.47 -16.91 -9.19
CA GLU A 214 22.68 -16.51 -9.91
C GLU A 214 23.93 -16.51 -9.02
N ALA A 215 23.77 -16.24 -7.72
CA ALA A 215 24.85 -16.30 -6.73
C ALA A 215 25.18 -17.73 -6.26
N GLY A 216 24.53 -18.76 -6.84
CA GLY A 216 24.77 -20.15 -6.49
C GLY A 216 24.26 -20.55 -5.09
N LEU A 217 23.32 -19.79 -4.53
CA LEU A 217 22.77 -20.03 -3.19
C LEU A 217 21.65 -21.09 -3.18
N GLY A 218 21.28 -21.61 -4.33
CA GLY A 218 20.32 -22.69 -4.51
C GLY A 218 19.91 -22.82 -5.98
N VAL A 219 19.23 -23.93 -6.29
CA VAL A 219 18.68 -24.19 -7.62
C VAL A 219 17.18 -24.29 -7.50
N PRO A 220 16.41 -23.49 -8.28
CA PRO A 220 14.97 -23.58 -8.27
C PRO A 220 14.48 -24.92 -8.83
N SER A 221 13.40 -25.44 -8.28
CA SER A 221 12.75 -26.64 -8.81
C SER A 221 12.16 -26.38 -10.20
N LYS A 222 12.14 -27.43 -11.03
CA LYS A 222 11.48 -27.35 -12.34
C LYS A 222 10.01 -26.93 -12.22
N GLN A 223 9.31 -27.43 -11.20
CA GLN A 223 7.91 -27.10 -10.94
C GLN A 223 7.69 -25.61 -10.70
N LEU A 224 8.56 -24.97 -9.92
CA LEU A 224 8.52 -23.52 -9.70
C LEU A 224 8.76 -22.76 -11.00
N LEU A 225 9.80 -23.13 -11.76
CA LEU A 225 10.12 -22.47 -13.04
C LEU A 225 8.99 -22.60 -14.06
N ASP A 226 8.36 -23.78 -14.13
CA ASP A 226 7.22 -24.02 -15.02
C ASP A 226 5.99 -23.19 -14.56
N ALA A 227 5.77 -23.08 -13.23
CA ALA A 227 4.68 -22.31 -12.68
C ALA A 227 4.81 -20.79 -12.95
N THR A 228 6.03 -20.23 -12.85
CA THR A 228 6.29 -18.80 -13.14
C THR A 228 6.09 -18.43 -14.62
N LYS A 229 6.14 -19.40 -15.52
CA LYS A 229 6.00 -19.19 -16.98
C LYS A 229 4.57 -19.41 -17.50
N ARG A 230 3.63 -19.80 -16.65
CA ARG A 230 2.23 -20.03 -17.08
C ARG A 230 1.63 -18.72 -17.60
N PRO A 231 0.83 -18.75 -18.68
CA PRO A 231 0.12 -17.57 -19.16
C PRO A 231 -0.70 -16.91 -18.04
N GLY A 232 -0.54 -15.61 -17.84
CA GLY A 232 -1.24 -14.85 -16.81
C GLY A 232 -0.70 -15.01 -15.37
N ALA A 233 0.33 -15.81 -15.14
CA ALA A 233 0.95 -15.92 -13.84
C ALA A 233 1.71 -14.64 -13.47
N ASP A 234 1.60 -14.23 -12.20
CA ASP A 234 2.52 -13.27 -11.60
C ASP A 234 3.70 -14.06 -10.97
N PRO A 235 4.91 -13.97 -11.53
CA PRO A 235 6.06 -14.72 -11.02
C PRO A 235 6.37 -14.43 -9.55
N SER A 236 6.15 -13.20 -9.08
CA SER A 236 6.40 -12.80 -7.70
C SER A 236 5.42 -13.48 -6.75
N ALA A 237 4.14 -13.55 -7.13
CA ALA A 237 3.11 -14.25 -6.36
C ALA A 237 3.39 -15.76 -6.30
N VAL A 238 3.82 -16.37 -7.42
CA VAL A 238 4.19 -17.79 -7.48
C VAL A 238 5.39 -18.07 -6.58
N ILE A 239 6.44 -17.25 -6.61
CA ILE A 239 7.63 -17.42 -5.73
C ILE A 239 7.19 -17.30 -4.26
N ALA A 240 6.35 -16.31 -3.92
CA ALA A 240 5.85 -16.17 -2.57
C ALA A 240 5.05 -17.40 -2.12
N GLU A 241 4.17 -17.92 -2.96
CA GLU A 241 3.38 -19.12 -2.69
C GLU A 241 4.26 -20.36 -2.44
N TYR A 242 5.26 -20.60 -3.31
CA TYR A 242 6.20 -21.72 -3.16
C TYR A 242 7.06 -21.58 -1.91
N GLY A 243 7.43 -20.35 -1.54
CA GLY A 243 8.15 -20.05 -0.31
C GLY A 243 7.30 -20.29 0.94
N LEU A 244 6.06 -19.78 0.95
CA LEU A 244 5.12 -19.96 2.06
C LEU A 244 4.79 -21.42 2.33
N ASN A 245 4.51 -22.17 1.27
CA ASN A 245 4.15 -23.58 1.36
C ASN A 245 5.37 -24.51 1.44
N LYS A 246 6.59 -23.97 1.51
CA LYS A 246 7.87 -24.71 1.58
C LYS A 246 8.04 -25.71 0.43
N LEU A 247 7.51 -25.39 -0.74
CA LEU A 247 7.56 -26.25 -1.94
C LEU A 247 8.91 -26.14 -2.68
N ASP A 248 9.65 -25.05 -2.44
CA ASP A 248 10.95 -24.81 -3.06
C ASP A 248 11.91 -24.15 -2.05
N PRO A 249 13.06 -24.76 -1.74
CA PRO A 249 14.00 -24.22 -0.75
C PRO A 249 14.57 -22.83 -1.12
N LEU A 250 14.75 -22.56 -2.42
CA LEU A 250 15.26 -21.25 -2.87
C LEU A 250 14.18 -20.17 -2.70
N ALA A 251 12.92 -20.50 -3.00
CA ALA A 251 11.79 -19.60 -2.78
C ALA A 251 11.59 -19.28 -1.29
N VAL A 252 11.76 -20.27 -0.39
CA VAL A 252 11.76 -20.04 1.07
C VAL A 252 12.82 -19.03 1.47
N ARG A 253 14.06 -19.22 1.03
CA ARG A 253 15.18 -18.33 1.37
C ARG A 253 15.02 -16.93 0.77
N ALA A 254 14.49 -16.83 -0.45
CA ALA A 254 14.19 -15.55 -1.09
C ALA A 254 13.11 -14.78 -0.32
N LEU A 255 12.05 -15.47 0.11
CA LEU A 255 10.99 -14.87 0.91
C LEU A 255 11.51 -14.43 2.29
N ASP A 256 12.40 -15.21 2.93
CA ASP A 256 13.00 -14.86 4.21
C ASP A 256 13.89 -13.60 4.12
N LEU A 257 14.69 -13.49 3.05
CA LEU A 257 15.48 -12.28 2.79
C LEU A 257 14.61 -11.06 2.53
N PHE A 258 13.55 -11.22 1.73
CA PHE A 258 12.56 -10.17 1.47
C PHE A 258 11.92 -9.70 2.78
N ILE A 259 11.47 -10.62 3.64
CA ILE A 259 10.83 -10.31 4.92
C ILE A 259 11.81 -9.59 5.87
N SER A 260 13.06 -10.01 5.92
CA SER A 260 14.11 -9.34 6.70
C SER A 260 14.35 -7.91 6.20
N ALA A 261 14.49 -7.70 4.90
CA ALA A 261 14.65 -6.38 4.30
C ALA A 261 13.42 -5.49 4.58
N TYR A 262 12.21 -6.05 4.48
CA TYR A 262 10.97 -5.33 4.77
C TYR A 262 10.90 -4.87 6.23
N GLY A 263 11.22 -5.76 7.17
CA GLY A 263 11.30 -5.41 8.60
C GLY A 263 12.34 -4.33 8.88
N SER A 264 13.52 -4.43 8.26
CA SER A 264 14.57 -3.40 8.39
C SER A 264 14.11 -2.04 7.88
N PHE A 265 13.47 -1.98 6.71
CA PHE A 265 12.88 -0.76 6.16
C PHE A 265 11.84 -0.16 7.09
N ALA A 266 10.89 -0.98 7.56
CA ALA A 266 9.85 -0.54 8.49
C ALA A 266 10.45 0.05 9.79
N GLY A 267 11.53 -0.57 10.31
CA GLY A 267 12.28 -0.06 11.46
C GLY A 267 12.97 1.27 11.19
N ASN A 268 13.51 1.47 9.99
CA ASN A 268 14.12 2.75 9.58
C ASN A 268 13.07 3.87 9.54
N ILE A 269 11.90 3.61 8.96
CA ILE A 269 10.79 4.59 8.93
C ILE A 269 10.32 4.89 10.36
N ALA A 270 10.14 3.86 11.20
CA ALA A 270 9.72 4.02 12.58
C ALA A 270 10.69 4.92 13.39
N LEU A 271 12.00 4.78 13.18
CA LEU A 271 13.02 5.65 13.79
C LEU A 271 12.95 7.07 13.25
N SER A 272 12.78 7.23 11.93
CA SER A 272 12.84 8.54 11.27
C SER A 272 11.74 9.49 11.76
N VAL A 273 10.57 8.94 12.17
CA VAL A 273 9.41 9.74 12.59
C VAL A 273 9.02 9.49 14.04
N LEU A 274 9.80 8.70 14.79
CA LEU A 274 9.45 8.28 16.15
C LEU A 274 8.00 7.75 16.23
N ALA A 275 7.69 6.72 15.44
CA ALA A 275 6.36 6.20 15.21
C ALA A 275 5.72 5.57 16.47
N ARG A 276 5.55 6.35 17.55
CA ARG A 276 5.00 5.88 18.82
C ARG A 276 3.55 5.41 18.72
N GLY A 277 2.78 5.93 17.77
CA GLY A 277 1.43 5.47 17.44
C GLY A 277 1.43 4.11 16.73
N GLY A 278 2.60 3.63 16.28
CA GLY A 278 2.79 2.32 15.68
C GLY A 278 3.10 2.34 14.19
N VAL A 279 3.31 1.14 13.67
CA VAL A 279 3.57 0.92 12.24
C VAL A 279 2.50 0.00 11.68
N TYR A 280 1.84 0.47 10.63
CA TYR A 280 0.83 -0.29 9.89
C TYR A 280 1.45 -0.81 8.59
N ILE A 281 1.48 -2.13 8.44
CA ILE A 281 2.01 -2.81 7.26
C ILE A 281 0.85 -3.12 6.33
N ALA A 282 0.76 -2.40 5.23
CA ALA A 282 -0.33 -2.46 4.25
C ALA A 282 0.15 -3.03 2.89
N GLY A 283 -0.62 -2.79 1.85
CA GLY A 283 -0.35 -3.27 0.50
C GLY A 283 -0.73 -4.73 0.29
N GLY A 284 -0.70 -5.17 -0.96
CA GLY A 284 -1.22 -6.50 -1.34
C GLY A 284 -0.36 -7.69 -0.92
N ILE A 285 0.92 -7.47 -0.54
CA ILE A 285 1.84 -8.56 -0.20
C ILE A 285 1.69 -8.99 1.26
N ALA A 286 1.69 -8.05 2.21
CA ALA A 286 1.75 -8.35 3.64
C ALA A 286 0.60 -9.25 4.14
N PRO A 287 -0.68 -9.03 3.77
CA PRO A 287 -1.76 -9.92 4.16
C PRO A 287 -1.57 -11.37 3.68
N ARG A 288 -1.02 -11.55 2.47
CA ARG A 288 -0.78 -12.87 1.88
C ARG A 288 0.30 -13.67 2.59
N ILE A 289 1.32 -12.97 3.14
CA ILE A 289 2.45 -13.59 3.84
C ILE A 289 2.36 -13.44 5.37
N VAL A 290 1.20 -13.03 5.91
CA VAL A 290 1.02 -12.66 7.32
C VAL A 290 1.48 -13.76 8.29
N ASN A 291 1.21 -15.02 7.99
CA ASN A 291 1.65 -16.13 8.83
C ASN A 291 3.18 -16.22 8.91
N ARG A 292 3.89 -15.94 7.81
CA ARG A 292 5.34 -15.90 7.78
C ARG A 292 5.92 -14.66 8.45
N LEU A 293 5.18 -13.53 8.45
CA LEU A 293 5.55 -12.34 9.22
C LEU A 293 5.43 -12.57 10.73
N LYS A 294 4.46 -13.41 11.15
CA LYS A 294 4.18 -13.73 12.57
C LYS A 294 5.10 -14.77 13.19
N ASP A 295 5.72 -15.63 12.39
CA ASP A 295 6.47 -16.80 12.91
C ASP A 295 7.78 -16.46 13.65
N GLY A 296 7.98 -15.19 14.00
CA GLY A 296 9.08 -14.69 14.83
C GLY A 296 10.43 -14.59 14.12
N SER A 297 10.49 -14.93 12.84
CA SER A 297 11.74 -15.22 12.19
C SER A 297 12.48 -14.02 11.62
N GLY A 298 11.87 -13.21 10.83
CA GLY A 298 12.62 -12.25 10.01
C GLY A 298 12.23 -10.80 10.25
N PHE A 299 10.93 -10.53 10.15
CA PHE A 299 10.41 -9.16 10.12
C PHE A 299 10.70 -8.39 11.43
N ILE A 300 10.17 -8.86 12.57
CA ILE A 300 10.30 -8.15 13.86
C ILE A 300 11.76 -8.09 14.31
N ARG A 301 12.53 -9.16 14.09
CA ARG A 301 13.97 -9.13 14.40
C ARG A 301 14.70 -8.02 13.64
N ALA A 302 14.45 -7.89 12.34
CA ALA A 302 15.06 -6.85 11.51
C ALA A 302 14.51 -5.44 11.82
N PHE A 303 13.21 -5.36 12.15
CA PHE A 303 12.54 -4.14 12.60
C PHE A 303 13.18 -3.59 13.87
N THR A 304 13.34 -4.42 14.89
CA THR A 304 13.88 -4.03 16.20
C THR A 304 15.42 -4.00 16.26
N GLY A 305 16.11 -4.65 15.33
CA GLY A 305 17.57 -4.78 15.30
C GLY A 305 18.30 -3.48 14.96
N LYS A 306 18.12 -2.44 15.78
CA LYS A 306 18.68 -1.10 15.59
C LYS A 306 19.63 -0.67 16.70
N GLY A 307 20.42 -1.61 17.23
CA GLY A 307 21.45 -1.34 18.24
C GLY A 307 20.86 -0.69 19.49
N ALA A 308 21.36 0.48 19.87
CA ALA A 308 20.91 1.21 21.05
C ALA A 308 19.42 1.59 21.03
N PHE A 309 18.77 1.62 19.87
CA PHE A 309 17.34 1.90 19.69
C PHE A 309 16.44 0.67 19.71
N THR A 310 16.99 -0.54 19.90
CA THR A 310 16.20 -1.77 20.03
C THR A 310 15.11 -1.67 21.10
N PRO A 311 15.34 -1.15 22.32
CA PRO A 311 14.28 -1.01 23.32
C PRO A 311 13.13 -0.09 22.87
N LEU A 312 13.45 1.02 22.18
CA LEU A 312 12.44 1.92 21.61
C LEU A 312 11.54 1.17 20.62
N LEU A 313 12.15 0.50 19.65
CA LEU A 313 11.38 -0.19 18.60
C LEU A 313 10.62 -1.42 19.12
N SER A 314 11.13 -2.10 20.14
CA SER A 314 10.41 -3.18 20.82
C SER A 314 9.17 -2.69 21.58
N GLY A 315 9.09 -1.41 21.90
CA GLY A 315 7.96 -0.76 22.54
C GLY A 315 6.92 -0.17 21.56
N LEU A 316 7.06 -0.40 20.24
CA LEU A 316 6.12 0.13 19.26
C LEU A 316 5.14 -0.95 18.77
N PRO A 317 3.83 -0.66 18.65
CA PRO A 317 2.91 -1.62 18.03
C PRO A 317 3.16 -1.75 16.53
N VAL A 318 3.15 -2.98 16.03
CA VAL A 318 3.28 -3.28 14.59
C VAL A 318 2.13 -4.18 14.18
N ARG A 319 1.37 -3.75 13.19
CA ARG A 319 0.15 -4.43 12.72
C ARG A 319 0.11 -4.55 11.22
N VAL A 320 -0.34 -5.69 10.70
CA VAL A 320 -0.66 -5.86 9.28
C VAL A 320 -2.11 -5.45 9.06
N VAL A 321 -2.34 -4.60 8.08
CA VAL A 321 -3.69 -4.21 7.62
C VAL A 321 -4.24 -5.34 6.76
N MET A 322 -5.33 -5.97 7.21
CA MET A 322 -5.97 -7.10 6.51
C MET A 322 -7.11 -6.66 5.59
N ASP A 323 -7.58 -5.41 5.72
CA ASP A 323 -8.63 -4.84 4.87
C ASP A 323 -7.99 -4.29 3.58
N ALA A 324 -8.30 -4.94 2.45
CA ALA A 324 -7.80 -4.53 1.13
C ALA A 324 -8.36 -3.17 0.67
N GLN A 325 -9.42 -2.68 1.30
CA GLN A 325 -10.11 -1.43 0.94
C GLN A 325 -9.68 -0.24 1.81
N VAL A 326 -8.58 -0.36 2.54
CA VAL A 326 -8.11 0.70 3.44
C VAL A 326 -7.94 2.05 2.74
N GLY A 327 -7.47 2.08 1.49
CA GLY A 327 -7.37 3.30 0.67
C GLY A 327 -8.75 3.91 0.36
N LEU A 328 -9.71 3.07 -0.03
CA LEU A 328 -11.08 3.51 -0.31
C LEU A 328 -11.77 4.07 0.95
N ARG A 329 -11.54 3.47 2.13
CA ARG A 329 -12.06 3.99 3.40
C ARG A 329 -11.49 5.35 3.76
N GLY A 330 -10.19 5.56 3.52
CA GLY A 330 -9.57 6.87 3.72
C GLY A 330 -10.05 7.92 2.74
N ALA A 331 -10.28 7.55 1.48
CA ALA A 331 -10.89 8.43 0.49
C ALA A 331 -12.33 8.82 0.88
N LEU A 332 -13.13 7.87 1.42
CA LEU A 332 -14.47 8.16 1.98
C LEU A 332 -14.40 9.13 3.16
N ARG A 333 -13.45 8.94 4.08
CA ARG A 333 -13.24 9.85 5.20
C ARG A 333 -12.93 11.27 4.72
N LEU A 334 -12.03 11.42 3.74
CA LEU A 334 -11.70 12.72 3.15
C LEU A 334 -12.93 13.36 2.51
N ALA A 335 -13.69 12.61 1.70
CA ALA A 335 -14.88 13.12 1.03
C ALA A 335 -15.99 13.53 2.01
N ALA A 336 -16.05 12.94 3.20
CA ALA A 336 -17.01 13.31 4.25
C ALA A 336 -16.61 14.59 5.00
N GLN A 337 -15.32 14.94 5.04
CA GLN A 337 -14.79 16.13 5.70
C GLN A 337 -14.91 17.40 4.85
N ASP A 338 -14.91 17.26 3.53
CA ASP A 338 -15.09 18.35 2.55
C ASP A 338 -16.59 18.69 2.41
#